data_88423795c33fb24dd0debbd2719a1b3e
#
_entry.id   88423795c33fb24dd0debbd2719a1b3e
#
_cell.length_a   1.000
_cell.length_b   1.000
_cell.length_c   1.000
_cell.angle_alpha   90.00
_cell.angle_beta   90.00
_cell.angle_gamma   90.00
#
_symmetry.space_group_name_H-M   'P 1'
#
loop_
_entity.id
_entity.type
_entity.pdbx_description
1 polymer ?
#
loop_
_entity_poly.entity_id
_entity_poly.type
_entity_poly.pdbx_seq_one_letter_code
_entity_poly.pdbx_strand_id
1 'polypeptide(L)'
;KDEKKFCRALFIKKYPSSLSDRFLNEITSLPVHSITSIDVVPIPKDMTTKVLQKKYLGIESDIIKQQRVRNKNNDFSSEISYNKRIEKKEIEEIMDDVRENDQCLYYVAVTIILMADSKEELDSMTETVETIGKRNSVTIEEHYLKQREALNTALPIGVRQVETMRTMLTQSLAVLMPFNVQELNDGSGCYYGINQVSKNINIGNRKKLINGNGFVFGVPGSGKSHFCKMELGQVFLGGEDEIIIIDPMNEYFDIAHTYGGTVVNMSTYTDNYVNPLDMDVWSLDLNDSKGMIREKGEFMLGLCE
;
A
#
# COMPACT_ATOMS: atom_id res chain seq x y z
N LYS A 1 -24.26 21.46 20.06
CA LYS A 1 -24.92 22.05 18.88
C LYS A 1 -24.86 21.00 17.80
N ASP A 2 -26.02 20.51 17.33
CA ASP A 2 -26.11 19.57 16.24
C ASP A 2 -25.76 20.34 14.95
N GLU A 3 -24.52 20.22 14.50
CA GLU A 3 -24.10 20.74 13.19
C GLU A 3 -24.73 19.86 12.12
N LYS A 4 -25.67 20.41 11.38
CA LYS A 4 -26.29 19.72 10.24
C LYS A 4 -25.28 19.72 9.11
N LYS A 5 -24.89 18.51 8.65
CA LYS A 5 -24.07 18.31 7.45
C LYS A 5 -24.91 17.81 6.30
N PHE A 6 -24.58 18.28 5.09
CA PHE A 6 -25.16 17.80 3.85
C PHE A 6 -24.35 16.60 3.38
N CYS A 7 -25.04 15.56 2.92
CA CYS A 7 -24.40 14.34 2.41
C CYS A 7 -24.92 14.01 1.03
N ARG A 8 -24.05 13.48 0.17
CA ARG A 8 -24.38 12.97 -1.15
C ARG A 8 -23.69 11.65 -1.40
N ALA A 9 -24.45 10.66 -1.83
CA ALA A 9 -23.95 9.35 -2.20
C ALA A 9 -23.80 9.22 -3.71
N LEU A 10 -22.61 8.90 -4.15
CA LEU A 10 -22.24 8.64 -5.54
C LEU A 10 -21.87 7.17 -5.70
N PHE A 11 -21.94 6.65 -6.92
CA PHE A 11 -21.48 5.31 -7.24
C PHE A 11 -20.81 5.26 -8.62
N ILE A 12 -19.95 4.27 -8.81
CA ILE A 12 -19.33 4.04 -10.11
C ILE A 12 -20.26 3.21 -10.98
N LYS A 13 -20.76 3.82 -12.05
CA LYS A 13 -21.68 3.17 -13.00
C LYS A 13 -20.96 2.39 -14.08
N LYS A 14 -19.87 2.94 -14.63
CA LYS A 14 -19.09 2.31 -15.70
C LYS A 14 -17.61 2.46 -15.43
N TYR A 15 -16.88 1.40 -15.70
CA TYR A 15 -15.44 1.34 -15.67
C TYR A 15 -14.90 1.29 -17.11
N PRO A 16 -13.72 1.86 -17.40
CA PRO A 16 -13.02 1.66 -18.67
C PRO A 16 -12.48 0.23 -18.76
N SER A 17 -12.06 -0.18 -19.95
CA SER A 17 -11.42 -1.47 -20.19
C SER A 17 -10.09 -1.64 -19.43
N SER A 18 -9.38 -0.53 -19.19
CA SER A 18 -8.21 -0.49 -18.31
C SER A 18 -8.32 0.69 -17.35
N LEU A 19 -8.11 0.44 -16.06
CA LEU A 19 -8.13 1.44 -15.02
C LEU A 19 -6.76 1.47 -14.33
N SER A 20 -6.24 2.68 -14.05
CA SER A 20 -5.03 2.84 -13.26
C SER A 20 -5.37 2.85 -11.76
N ASP A 21 -4.47 2.31 -10.94
CA ASP A 21 -4.49 2.37 -9.47
C ASP A 21 -4.51 3.82 -8.94
N ARG A 22 -4.01 4.77 -9.74
CA ARG A 22 -4.04 6.21 -9.41
C ARG A 22 -5.45 6.77 -9.26
N PHE A 23 -6.45 6.19 -9.94
CA PHE A 23 -7.82 6.69 -9.90
C PHE A 23 -8.39 6.71 -8.48
N LEU A 24 -8.28 5.60 -7.76
CA LEU A 24 -8.80 5.54 -6.40
C LEU A 24 -8.00 6.45 -5.46
N ASN A 25 -6.69 6.56 -5.67
CA ASN A 25 -5.83 7.49 -4.95
C ASN A 25 -6.24 8.94 -5.13
N GLU A 26 -6.55 9.35 -6.36
CA GLU A 26 -7.00 10.71 -6.64
C GLU A 26 -8.30 11.05 -5.91
N ILE A 27 -9.23 10.11 -5.78
CA ILE A 27 -10.48 10.29 -5.04
C ILE A 27 -10.24 10.33 -3.53
N THR A 28 -9.47 9.37 -3.01
CA THR A 28 -9.25 9.24 -1.56
C THR A 28 -8.29 10.29 -0.99
N SER A 29 -7.46 10.92 -1.84
CA SER A 29 -6.54 12.00 -1.44
C SER A 29 -7.15 13.40 -1.54
N LEU A 30 -8.40 13.52 -1.95
CA LEU A 30 -9.07 14.82 -1.97
C LEU A 30 -9.16 15.40 -0.55
N PRO A 31 -8.90 16.71 -0.37
CA PRO A 31 -9.00 17.37 0.92
C PRO A 31 -10.47 17.66 1.29
N VAL A 32 -11.30 16.62 1.26
CA VAL A 32 -12.75 16.69 1.52
C VAL A 32 -13.17 15.60 2.51
N HIS A 33 -14.23 15.87 3.25
CA HIS A 33 -14.81 14.83 4.10
C HIS A 33 -15.57 13.82 3.25
N SER A 34 -14.99 12.66 3.05
CA SER A 34 -15.59 11.59 2.24
C SER A 34 -15.43 10.21 2.88
N ILE A 35 -16.34 9.31 2.55
CA ILE A 35 -16.25 7.88 2.86
C ILE A 35 -16.30 7.14 1.53
N THR A 36 -15.29 6.35 1.24
CA THR A 36 -15.29 5.46 0.06
C THR A 36 -15.42 4.02 0.55
N SER A 37 -16.51 3.36 0.16
CA SER A 37 -16.77 1.96 0.47
C SER A 37 -16.64 1.13 -0.79
N ILE A 38 -15.93 0.00 -0.69
CA ILE A 38 -15.76 -0.97 -1.77
C ILE A 38 -16.35 -2.29 -1.28
N ASP A 39 -17.53 -2.63 -1.79
CA ASP A 39 -18.20 -3.88 -1.51
C ASP A 39 -17.73 -4.94 -2.51
N VAL A 40 -17.20 -6.05 -2.00
CA VAL A 40 -16.71 -7.17 -2.81
C VAL A 40 -17.41 -8.45 -2.40
N VAL A 41 -18.08 -9.09 -3.36
CA VAL A 41 -18.74 -10.38 -3.14
C VAL A 41 -18.18 -11.43 -4.11
N PRO A 42 -17.50 -12.47 -3.64
CA PRO A 42 -16.99 -13.51 -4.50
C PRO A 42 -18.13 -14.30 -5.14
N ILE A 43 -17.98 -14.62 -6.43
CA ILE A 43 -18.90 -15.50 -7.15
C ILE A 43 -18.32 -16.91 -7.10
N PRO A 44 -19.05 -17.91 -6.55
CA PRO A 44 -18.58 -19.28 -6.51
C PRO A 44 -18.20 -19.79 -7.90
N LYS A 45 -17.16 -20.62 -8.00
CA LYS A 45 -16.63 -21.13 -9.30
C LYS A 45 -17.70 -21.85 -10.13
N ASP A 46 -18.59 -22.60 -9.51
CA ASP A 46 -19.70 -23.31 -10.15
C ASP A 46 -20.76 -22.35 -10.73
N MET A 47 -20.92 -21.15 -10.16
CA MET A 47 -21.82 -20.11 -10.65
C MET A 47 -21.16 -19.19 -11.70
N THR A 48 -19.84 -19.06 -11.69
CA THR A 48 -19.11 -18.17 -12.60
C THR A 48 -19.40 -18.49 -14.06
N THR A 49 -19.32 -19.77 -14.45
CA THR A 49 -19.63 -20.21 -15.81
C THR A 49 -21.07 -19.89 -16.22
N LYS A 50 -22.04 -20.09 -15.32
CA LYS A 50 -23.45 -19.77 -15.58
C LYS A 50 -23.70 -18.26 -15.76
N VAL A 51 -23.04 -17.43 -14.95
CA VAL A 51 -23.13 -15.97 -15.04
C VAL A 51 -22.57 -15.46 -16.35
N LEU A 52 -21.40 -15.95 -16.77
CA LEU A 52 -20.78 -15.59 -18.05
C LEU A 52 -21.58 -16.07 -19.24
N GLN A 53 -22.04 -17.32 -19.24
CA GLN A 53 -22.91 -17.86 -20.29
C GLN A 53 -24.20 -17.07 -20.41
N LYS A 54 -24.85 -16.70 -19.31
CA LYS A 54 -26.06 -15.87 -19.34
C LYS A 54 -25.82 -14.50 -19.98
N LYS A 55 -24.68 -13.85 -19.66
CA LYS A 55 -24.30 -12.59 -20.30
C LYS A 55 -24.03 -12.76 -21.79
N TYR A 56 -23.28 -13.78 -22.17
CA TYR A 56 -22.97 -14.09 -23.56
C TYR A 56 -24.23 -14.32 -24.40
N LEU A 57 -25.14 -15.18 -23.93
CA LEU A 57 -26.42 -15.43 -24.57
C LEU A 57 -27.29 -14.18 -24.64
N GLY A 58 -27.24 -13.31 -23.63
CA GLY A 58 -27.96 -12.02 -23.68
C GLY A 58 -27.48 -11.14 -24.82
N ILE A 59 -26.16 -11.01 -25.01
CA ILE A 59 -25.58 -10.23 -26.11
C ILE A 59 -25.92 -10.85 -27.46
N GLU A 60 -25.85 -12.18 -27.63
CA GLU A 60 -26.25 -12.85 -28.87
C GLU A 60 -27.74 -12.62 -29.21
N SER A 61 -28.60 -12.72 -28.21
CA SER A 61 -30.03 -12.42 -28.37
C SER A 61 -30.26 -10.98 -28.83
N ASP A 62 -29.51 -10.02 -28.26
CA ASP A 62 -29.63 -8.61 -28.67
C ASP A 62 -29.11 -8.37 -30.09
N ILE A 63 -28.04 -9.02 -30.50
CA ILE A 63 -27.49 -8.99 -31.85
C ILE A 63 -28.55 -9.52 -32.84
N ILE A 64 -29.16 -10.69 -32.55
CA ILE A 64 -30.19 -11.29 -33.38
C ILE A 64 -31.43 -10.38 -33.48
N LYS A 65 -31.87 -9.75 -32.39
CA LYS A 65 -32.98 -8.79 -32.40
C LYS A 65 -32.67 -7.60 -33.28
N GLN A 66 -31.47 -7.02 -33.19
CA GLN A 66 -31.08 -5.89 -34.05
C GLN A 66 -31.05 -6.29 -35.53
N GLN A 67 -30.50 -7.48 -35.83
CA GLN A 67 -30.53 -7.98 -37.23
C GLN A 67 -31.94 -8.16 -37.74
N ARG A 68 -32.88 -8.71 -36.95
CA ARG A 68 -34.27 -8.88 -37.33
C ARG A 68 -34.97 -7.55 -37.59
N VAL A 69 -34.71 -6.52 -36.79
CA VAL A 69 -35.26 -5.16 -36.98
C VAL A 69 -34.73 -4.54 -38.26
N ARG A 70 -33.45 -4.67 -38.56
CA ARG A 70 -32.83 -4.17 -39.80
C ARG A 70 -33.35 -4.87 -41.02
N ASN A 71 -33.49 -6.19 -41.01
CA ASN A 71 -34.06 -6.95 -42.12
C ASN A 71 -35.49 -6.55 -42.41
N LYS A 72 -36.29 -6.19 -41.38
CA LYS A 72 -37.64 -5.66 -41.58
C LYS A 72 -37.64 -4.26 -42.25
N ASN A 73 -36.60 -3.50 -42.06
CA ASN A 73 -36.42 -2.16 -42.62
C ASN A 73 -35.71 -2.16 -44.00
N ASN A 74 -35.53 -3.34 -44.63
CA ASN A 74 -34.77 -3.54 -45.87
C ASN A 74 -33.31 -3.06 -45.82
N ASP A 75 -32.75 -2.99 -44.65
CA ASP A 75 -31.32 -2.68 -44.45
C ASP A 75 -30.53 -4.00 -44.31
N PHE A 76 -30.03 -4.47 -45.45
CA PHE A 76 -29.26 -5.74 -45.53
C PHE A 76 -27.78 -5.59 -45.17
N SER A 77 -27.37 -4.48 -44.55
CA SER A 77 -26.02 -4.34 -44.06
C SER A 77 -25.76 -5.39 -42.96
N SER A 78 -24.81 -6.30 -43.20
CA SER A 78 -24.44 -7.38 -42.26
C SER A 78 -23.62 -6.87 -41.06
N GLU A 79 -23.45 -5.56 -40.92
CA GLU A 79 -22.62 -5.02 -39.83
C GLU A 79 -23.38 -5.06 -38.50
N ILE A 80 -22.91 -5.97 -37.65
CA ILE A 80 -23.23 -5.96 -36.23
C ILE A 80 -22.74 -4.61 -35.66
N SER A 81 -23.56 -3.94 -34.84
CA SER A 81 -23.10 -2.73 -34.15
C SER A 81 -21.74 -2.94 -33.55
N TYR A 82 -20.77 -2.10 -33.88
CA TYR A 82 -19.37 -2.18 -33.41
C TYR A 82 -19.28 -2.41 -31.91
N ASN A 83 -20.07 -1.71 -31.12
CA ASN A 83 -20.12 -1.83 -29.67
C ASN A 83 -20.51 -3.25 -29.19
N LYS A 84 -21.50 -3.88 -29.84
CA LYS A 84 -21.93 -5.24 -29.47
C LYS A 84 -20.88 -6.31 -29.83
N ARG A 85 -20.10 -6.05 -30.85
CA ARG A 85 -19.00 -6.90 -31.25
C ARG A 85 -17.85 -6.85 -30.24
N ILE A 86 -17.55 -5.65 -29.74
CA ILE A 86 -16.57 -5.47 -28.65
C ILE A 86 -17.06 -6.15 -27.37
N GLU A 87 -18.30 -5.89 -26.94
CA GLU A 87 -18.88 -6.52 -25.73
C GLU A 87 -18.84 -8.06 -25.81
N LYS A 88 -19.09 -8.65 -26.98
CA LYS A 88 -19.00 -10.08 -27.17
C LYS A 88 -17.56 -10.59 -26.99
N LYS A 89 -16.60 -9.92 -27.63
CA LYS A 89 -15.18 -10.25 -27.55
C LYS A 89 -14.64 -10.12 -26.11
N GLU A 90 -15.00 -9.07 -25.40
CA GLU A 90 -14.62 -8.89 -23.98
C GLU A 90 -15.14 -10.04 -23.09
N ILE A 91 -16.35 -10.55 -23.33
CA ILE A 91 -16.85 -11.71 -22.56
C ILE A 91 -16.13 -12.98 -22.93
N GLU A 92 -15.78 -13.21 -24.20
CA GLU A 92 -14.97 -14.35 -24.64
C GLU A 92 -13.59 -14.32 -23.96
N GLU A 93 -12.91 -13.18 -23.95
CA GLU A 93 -11.62 -12.99 -23.25
C GLU A 93 -11.76 -13.24 -21.73
N ILE A 94 -12.82 -12.77 -21.09
CA ILE A 94 -13.09 -13.05 -19.67
C ILE A 94 -13.33 -14.54 -19.42
N MET A 95 -14.00 -15.25 -20.34
CA MET A 95 -14.23 -16.68 -20.20
C MET A 95 -12.91 -17.49 -20.32
N ASP A 96 -12.02 -17.07 -21.19
CA ASP A 96 -10.70 -17.66 -21.37
C ASP A 96 -9.81 -17.38 -20.16
N ASP A 97 -9.79 -16.16 -19.64
CA ASP A 97 -9.05 -15.79 -18.43
C ASP A 97 -9.48 -16.59 -17.20
N VAL A 98 -10.78 -16.85 -17.05
CA VAL A 98 -11.30 -17.67 -15.94
C VAL A 98 -10.89 -19.14 -16.09
N ARG A 99 -10.74 -19.65 -17.33
CA ARG A 99 -10.39 -21.04 -17.59
C ARG A 99 -8.89 -21.31 -17.52
N GLU A 100 -8.08 -20.39 -18.07
CA GLU A 100 -6.64 -20.59 -18.28
C GLU A 100 -5.79 -19.95 -17.20
N ASN A 101 -6.23 -18.78 -16.66
CA ASN A 101 -5.43 -17.95 -15.76
C ASN A 101 -5.90 -17.97 -14.30
N ASP A 102 -6.72 -18.95 -13.90
CA ASP A 102 -7.26 -19.10 -12.53
C ASP A 102 -7.93 -17.82 -11.96
N GLN A 103 -8.40 -16.92 -12.84
CA GLN A 103 -9.10 -15.71 -12.42
C GLN A 103 -10.45 -16.05 -11.79
N CYS A 104 -10.76 -15.36 -10.69
CA CYS A 104 -12.06 -15.45 -10.05
C CYS A 104 -12.94 -14.25 -10.41
N LEU A 105 -14.25 -14.46 -10.39
CA LEU A 105 -15.23 -13.43 -10.68
C LEU A 105 -15.82 -12.90 -9.37
N TYR A 106 -15.98 -11.58 -9.31
CA TYR A 106 -16.53 -10.88 -8.15
C TYR A 106 -17.64 -9.92 -8.58
N TYR A 107 -18.63 -9.74 -7.70
CA TYR A 107 -19.51 -8.59 -7.76
C TYR A 107 -18.87 -7.47 -6.92
N VAL A 108 -18.67 -6.31 -7.54
CA VAL A 108 -18.02 -5.16 -6.92
C VAL A 108 -18.91 -3.93 -7.04
N ALA A 109 -19.09 -3.22 -5.93
CA ALA A 109 -19.71 -1.90 -5.90
C ALA A 109 -18.77 -0.91 -5.19
N VAL A 110 -18.59 0.25 -5.78
CA VAL A 110 -17.88 1.37 -5.14
C VAL A 110 -18.90 2.48 -4.88
N THR A 111 -19.05 2.83 -3.61
CA THR A 111 -19.92 3.90 -3.14
C THR A 111 -19.07 4.98 -2.49
N ILE A 112 -19.28 6.24 -2.90
CA ILE A 112 -18.56 7.41 -2.40
C ILE A 112 -19.56 8.31 -1.72
N ILE A 113 -19.39 8.58 -0.44
CA ILE A 113 -20.21 9.51 0.33
C ILE A 113 -19.42 10.80 0.51
N LEU A 114 -19.95 11.90 0.03
CA LEU A 114 -19.40 13.24 0.26
C LEU A 114 -20.19 13.93 1.37
N MET A 115 -19.49 14.66 2.23
CA MET A 115 -20.08 15.41 3.35
C MET A 115 -19.54 16.82 3.37
N ALA A 116 -20.44 17.81 3.47
CA ALA A 116 -20.11 19.24 3.48
C ALA A 116 -20.99 20.02 4.47
N ASP A 117 -20.57 21.21 4.80
CA ASP A 117 -21.29 22.10 5.70
C ASP A 117 -22.35 22.95 4.96
N SER A 118 -22.20 23.11 3.63
CA SER A 118 -23.15 23.78 2.77
C SER A 118 -23.50 22.94 1.53
N LYS A 119 -24.61 23.30 0.89
CA LYS A 119 -25.03 22.60 -0.35
C LYS A 119 -24.15 23.00 -1.53
N GLU A 120 -23.74 24.26 -1.58
CA GLU A 120 -22.87 24.80 -2.62
C GLU A 120 -21.49 24.11 -2.60
N GLU A 121 -20.96 23.89 -1.41
CA GLU A 121 -19.71 23.15 -1.21
C GLU A 121 -19.85 21.70 -1.67
N LEU A 122 -20.97 21.04 -1.30
CA LEU A 122 -21.28 19.67 -1.71
C LEU A 122 -21.39 19.52 -3.24
N ASP A 123 -22.01 20.52 -3.91
CA ASP A 123 -22.11 20.55 -5.36
C ASP A 123 -20.73 20.68 -6.01
N SER A 124 -19.88 21.58 -5.51
CA SER A 124 -18.50 21.75 -5.99
C SER A 124 -17.63 20.47 -5.79
N MET A 125 -17.77 19.81 -4.65
CA MET A 125 -17.09 18.53 -4.38
C MET A 125 -17.55 17.46 -5.36
N THR A 126 -18.86 17.39 -5.65
CA THR A 126 -19.44 16.43 -6.59
C THR A 126 -18.88 16.63 -7.99
N GLU A 127 -18.83 17.87 -8.48
CA GLU A 127 -18.24 18.22 -9.78
C GLU A 127 -16.75 17.81 -9.85
N THR A 128 -16.03 18.00 -8.77
CA THR A 128 -14.61 17.60 -8.68
C THR A 128 -14.46 16.09 -8.84
N VAL A 129 -15.24 15.30 -8.09
CA VAL A 129 -15.22 13.83 -8.16
C VAL A 129 -15.66 13.33 -9.54
N GLU A 130 -16.71 13.91 -10.14
CA GLU A 130 -17.12 13.57 -11.49
C GLU A 130 -16.06 13.92 -12.55
N THR A 131 -15.34 15.03 -12.36
CA THR A 131 -14.24 15.44 -13.26
C THR A 131 -13.08 14.46 -13.20
N ILE A 132 -12.73 13.99 -12.01
CA ILE A 132 -11.74 12.91 -11.83
C ILE A 132 -12.22 11.64 -12.53
N GLY A 133 -13.48 11.28 -12.37
CA GLY A 133 -14.10 10.16 -13.08
C GLY A 133 -13.97 10.30 -14.59
N LYS A 134 -14.39 11.42 -15.15
CA LYS A 134 -14.32 11.70 -16.61
C LYS A 134 -12.89 11.63 -17.14
N ARG A 135 -11.90 12.18 -16.41
CA ARG A 135 -10.48 12.12 -16.76
C ARG A 135 -9.95 10.69 -16.85
N ASN A 136 -10.42 9.82 -15.98
CA ASN A 136 -10.05 8.40 -15.93
C ASN A 136 -11.01 7.51 -16.73
N SER A 137 -11.92 8.08 -17.58
CA SER A 137 -12.94 7.35 -18.34
C SER A 137 -13.90 6.52 -17.48
N VAL A 138 -14.03 6.88 -16.20
CA VAL A 138 -14.97 6.28 -15.25
C VAL A 138 -16.24 7.11 -15.20
N THR A 139 -17.41 6.48 -15.31
CA THR A 139 -18.68 7.17 -15.14
C THR A 139 -19.14 7.08 -13.69
N ILE A 140 -19.18 8.20 -13.00
CA ILE A 140 -19.69 8.33 -11.63
C ILE A 140 -21.06 9.00 -11.72
N GLU A 141 -22.05 8.49 -10.99
CA GLU A 141 -23.41 9.05 -10.93
C GLU A 141 -23.89 9.12 -9.48
N GLU A 142 -24.88 10.00 -9.25
CA GLU A 142 -25.55 10.09 -7.96
C GLU A 142 -26.57 8.95 -7.79
N HIS A 143 -26.73 8.47 -6.55
CA HIS A 143 -27.83 7.58 -6.20
C HIS A 143 -29.16 8.33 -6.14
N TYR A 144 -29.86 8.39 -7.26
CA TYR A 144 -31.16 9.06 -7.30
C TYR A 144 -32.20 8.32 -6.45
N LEU A 145 -32.87 9.02 -5.55
CA LEU A 145 -33.89 8.52 -4.61
C LEU A 145 -33.43 7.41 -3.63
N LYS A 146 -32.15 7.04 -3.62
CA LYS A 146 -31.59 6.00 -2.74
C LYS A 146 -30.39 6.49 -1.93
N GLN A 147 -30.38 7.77 -1.60
CA GLN A 147 -29.26 8.40 -0.86
C GLN A 147 -29.07 7.80 0.54
N ARG A 148 -30.18 7.55 1.27
CA ARG A 148 -30.17 6.95 2.59
C ARG A 148 -29.68 5.50 2.55
N GLU A 149 -30.18 4.73 1.61
CA GLU A 149 -29.80 3.33 1.42
C GLU A 149 -28.32 3.20 1.01
N ALA A 150 -27.83 4.12 0.20
CA ALA A 150 -26.43 4.18 -0.18
C ALA A 150 -25.52 4.56 1.00
N LEU A 151 -25.94 5.51 1.84
CA LEU A 151 -25.22 5.84 3.07
C LEU A 151 -25.14 4.63 4.01
N ASN A 152 -26.26 3.94 4.24
CA ASN A 152 -26.30 2.74 5.07
C ASN A 152 -25.39 1.63 4.52
N THR A 153 -25.31 1.50 3.18
CA THR A 153 -24.40 0.53 2.53
C THR A 153 -22.94 0.89 2.73
N ALA A 154 -22.60 2.19 2.68
CA ALA A 154 -21.23 2.64 2.84
C ALA A 154 -20.72 2.58 4.28
N LEU A 155 -21.60 2.59 5.25
CA LEU A 155 -21.23 2.47 6.68
C LEU A 155 -20.80 1.04 7.01
N PRO A 156 -19.84 0.84 7.94
CA PRO A 156 -19.31 -0.47 8.31
C PRO A 156 -20.27 -1.26 9.23
N ILE A 157 -21.56 -1.28 8.90
CA ILE A 157 -22.61 -1.99 9.64
C ILE A 157 -22.98 -3.35 9.03
N GLY A 158 -22.32 -3.73 7.91
CA GLY A 158 -22.53 -5.01 7.26
C GLY A 158 -23.86 -5.16 6.51
N VAL A 159 -24.57 -4.07 6.24
CA VAL A 159 -25.87 -4.08 5.54
C VAL A 159 -25.72 -3.44 4.17
N ARG A 160 -26.05 -4.19 3.12
CA ARG A 160 -26.10 -3.65 1.74
C ARG A 160 -27.56 -3.45 1.32
N GLN A 161 -27.93 -2.21 1.01
CA GLN A 161 -29.28 -1.81 0.63
C GLN A 161 -29.36 -1.34 -0.84
N VAL A 162 -28.21 -1.18 -1.52
CA VAL A 162 -28.13 -0.81 -2.94
C VAL A 162 -27.51 -1.93 -3.78
N GLU A 163 -28.04 -2.13 -4.99
CA GLU A 163 -27.65 -3.23 -5.89
C GLU A 163 -26.87 -2.72 -7.12
N THR A 164 -26.01 -1.73 -6.93
CA THR A 164 -25.19 -1.14 -8.03
C THR A 164 -23.89 -1.90 -8.25
N MET A 165 -23.96 -3.22 -8.34
CA MET A 165 -22.78 -4.07 -8.48
C MET A 165 -22.37 -4.29 -9.93
N ARG A 166 -21.07 -4.38 -10.15
CA ARG A 166 -20.43 -4.75 -11.42
C ARG A 166 -19.63 -6.02 -11.26
N THR A 167 -19.56 -6.81 -12.31
CA THR A 167 -18.76 -8.03 -12.35
C THR A 167 -17.33 -7.69 -12.73
N MET A 168 -16.37 -8.11 -11.94
CA MET A 168 -14.93 -7.88 -12.18
C MET A 168 -14.13 -9.16 -11.98
N LEU A 169 -13.03 -9.29 -12.71
CA LEU A 169 -12.00 -10.31 -12.51
C LEU A 169 -11.08 -9.92 -11.33
N THR A 170 -10.37 -10.91 -10.78
CA THR A 170 -9.37 -10.69 -9.70
C THR A 170 -8.38 -9.58 -10.08
N GLN A 171 -7.85 -9.61 -11.30
CA GLN A 171 -6.88 -8.62 -11.78
C GLN A 171 -7.49 -7.20 -11.82
N SER A 172 -8.73 -7.05 -12.29
CA SER A 172 -9.41 -5.75 -12.32
C SER A 172 -9.75 -5.25 -10.92
N LEU A 173 -10.09 -6.16 -9.99
CA LEU A 173 -10.37 -5.83 -8.61
C LEU A 173 -9.11 -5.37 -7.88
N ALA A 174 -7.95 -5.95 -8.16
CA ALA A 174 -6.67 -5.58 -7.54
C ALA A 174 -6.33 -4.08 -7.72
N VAL A 175 -6.75 -3.48 -8.84
CA VAL A 175 -6.58 -2.03 -9.10
C VAL A 175 -7.40 -1.16 -8.14
N LEU A 176 -8.47 -1.69 -7.57
CA LEU A 176 -9.31 -0.97 -6.60
C LEU A 176 -8.85 -1.15 -5.15
N MET A 177 -7.68 -1.76 -4.91
CA MET A 177 -7.12 -1.90 -3.57
C MET A 177 -6.59 -0.55 -3.07
N PRO A 178 -7.09 -0.04 -1.93
CA PRO A 178 -6.72 1.30 -1.44
C PRO A 178 -5.37 1.34 -0.69
N PHE A 179 -4.54 0.32 -0.84
CA PHE A 179 -3.26 0.21 -0.13
C PHE A 179 -2.14 0.93 -0.86
N ASN A 180 -2.09 2.25 -0.70
CA ASN A 180 -1.14 3.11 -1.39
C ASN A 180 0.02 3.57 -0.52
N VAL A 181 -0.02 3.22 0.77
CA VAL A 181 0.94 3.70 1.74
C VAL A 181 1.50 2.51 2.48
N GLN A 182 2.81 2.37 2.39
CA GLN A 182 3.55 1.47 3.27
C GLN A 182 3.92 2.27 4.53
N GLU A 183 3.44 1.83 5.67
CA GLU A 183 3.74 2.43 6.97
C GLU A 183 4.72 1.55 7.73
N LEU A 184 5.67 2.19 8.40
CA LEU A 184 6.55 1.55 9.35
C LEU A 184 6.08 1.91 10.75
N ASN A 185 5.39 0.99 11.43
CA ASN A 185 4.93 1.19 12.81
C ASN A 185 5.00 -0.12 13.58
N ASP A 186 6.13 -0.35 14.22
CA ASP A 186 6.37 -1.53 15.05
C ASP A 186 5.82 -1.38 16.47
N GLY A 187 5.19 -0.26 16.79
CA GLY A 187 4.67 0.06 18.14
C GLY A 187 5.74 0.36 19.19
N SER A 188 7.00 0.04 18.92
CA SER A 188 8.18 0.33 19.76
C SER A 188 9.42 0.40 18.88
N GLY A 189 10.44 1.15 19.31
CA GLY A 189 11.70 1.28 18.56
C GLY A 189 12.09 2.75 18.33
N CYS A 190 12.89 2.99 17.30
CA CYS A 190 13.37 4.33 16.95
C CYS A 190 12.42 5.07 16.03
N TYR A 191 12.30 6.36 16.25
CA TYR A 191 11.59 7.28 15.35
C TYR A 191 12.46 7.60 14.14
N TYR A 192 11.96 7.31 12.95
CA TYR A 192 12.65 7.53 11.68
C TYR A 192 12.12 8.71 10.88
N GLY A 193 11.06 9.36 11.34
CA GLY A 193 10.47 10.50 10.66
C GLY A 193 8.97 10.39 10.47
N ILE A 194 8.44 11.20 9.56
CA ILE A 194 7.02 11.24 9.20
C ILE A 194 6.86 10.70 7.78
N ASN A 195 5.92 9.78 7.60
CA ASN A 195 5.58 9.26 6.28
C ASN A 195 5.11 10.40 5.37
N GLN A 196 5.69 10.52 4.20
CA GLN A 196 5.42 11.65 3.31
C GLN A 196 3.97 11.63 2.77
N VAL A 197 3.39 10.46 2.61
CA VAL A 197 2.04 10.28 2.05
C VAL A 197 0.98 10.33 3.14
N SER A 198 1.04 9.44 4.14
CA SER A 198 0.03 9.33 5.20
C SER A 198 0.17 10.39 6.29
N LYS A 199 1.34 11.05 6.39
CA LYS A 199 1.70 11.97 7.49
C LYS A 199 1.75 11.32 8.87
N ASN A 200 1.70 9.99 8.93
CA ASN A 200 1.86 9.24 10.17
C ASN A 200 3.34 9.12 10.57
N ILE A 201 3.58 8.90 11.85
CA ILE A 201 4.92 8.71 12.42
C ILE A 201 5.45 7.34 12.02
N ASN A 202 6.69 7.29 11.51
CA ASN A 202 7.42 6.04 11.26
C ASN A 202 8.23 5.65 12.49
N ILE A 203 7.91 4.50 13.08
CA ILE A 203 8.63 3.89 14.20
C ILE A 203 9.06 2.50 13.78
N GLY A 204 10.36 2.24 13.81
CA GLY A 204 10.92 0.95 13.45
C GLY A 204 11.75 0.33 14.56
N ASN A 205 11.64 -0.98 14.75
CA ASN A 205 12.41 -1.73 15.73
C ASN A 205 13.32 -2.74 15.03
N ARG A 206 14.62 -2.44 14.97
CA ARG A 206 15.61 -3.34 14.34
C ARG A 206 15.72 -4.69 15.04
N LYS A 207 15.40 -4.79 16.33
CA LYS A 207 15.43 -6.05 17.08
C LYS A 207 14.35 -7.05 16.61
N LYS A 208 13.31 -6.56 15.91
CA LYS A 208 12.26 -7.41 15.32
C LYS A 208 12.62 -7.97 13.94
N LEU A 209 13.69 -7.46 13.32
CA LEU A 209 14.15 -7.95 12.04
C LEU A 209 14.89 -9.28 12.21
N ILE A 210 14.87 -10.14 11.20
CA ILE A 210 15.65 -11.38 11.15
C ILE A 210 17.16 -11.09 11.31
N ASN A 211 17.60 -9.94 10.77
CA ASN A 211 18.94 -9.42 10.90
C ASN A 211 18.87 -7.90 11.10
N GLY A 212 19.39 -7.42 12.23
CA GLY A 212 19.40 -6.00 12.59
C GLY A 212 20.51 -5.16 11.93
N ASN A 213 21.38 -5.77 11.12
CA ASN A 213 22.44 -5.06 10.41
C ASN A 213 21.85 -4.07 9.39
N GLY A 214 22.49 -2.92 9.23
CA GLY A 214 22.06 -1.89 8.31
C GLY A 214 23.22 -1.10 7.73
N PHE A 215 22.99 -0.49 6.58
CA PHE A 215 23.94 0.40 5.93
C PHE A 215 23.29 1.77 5.72
N VAL A 216 24.05 2.84 5.99
CA VAL A 216 23.61 4.21 5.75
C VAL A 216 24.49 4.80 4.65
N PHE A 217 23.91 4.97 3.47
CA PHE A 217 24.58 5.54 2.30
C PHE A 217 24.08 6.96 2.02
N GLY A 218 24.96 7.80 1.54
CA GLY A 218 24.61 9.16 1.11
C GLY A 218 25.84 9.91 0.64
N VAL A 219 25.63 10.94 -0.18
CA VAL A 219 26.69 11.85 -0.60
C VAL A 219 27.20 12.69 0.59
N PRO A 220 28.43 13.25 0.54
CA PRO A 220 28.89 14.19 1.54
C PRO A 220 27.89 15.33 1.76
N GLY A 221 27.64 15.69 3.02
CA GLY A 221 26.67 16.74 3.37
C GLY A 221 25.19 16.33 3.36
N SER A 222 24.83 15.08 3.04
CA SER A 222 23.45 14.60 3.00
C SER A 222 22.82 14.34 4.39
N GLY A 223 23.57 14.49 5.47
CA GLY A 223 23.08 14.28 6.82
C GLY A 223 23.24 12.84 7.38
N LYS A 224 24.08 11.98 6.76
CA LYS A 224 24.34 10.61 7.22
C LYS A 224 24.71 10.55 8.72
N SER A 225 25.74 11.30 9.11
CA SER A 225 26.25 11.32 10.50
C SER A 225 25.19 11.87 11.46
N HIS A 226 24.37 12.85 11.00
CA HIS A 226 23.27 13.37 11.81
C HIS A 226 22.19 12.30 12.03
N PHE A 227 21.82 11.57 10.99
CA PHE A 227 20.85 10.46 11.09
C PHE A 227 21.34 9.37 12.06
N CYS A 228 22.60 8.94 11.93
CA CYS A 228 23.20 7.95 12.83
C CYS A 228 23.24 8.44 14.28
N LYS A 229 23.61 9.71 14.51
CA LYS A 229 23.61 10.31 15.85
C LYS A 229 22.23 10.39 16.47
N MET A 230 21.20 10.70 15.65
CA MET A 230 19.80 10.71 16.09
C MET A 230 19.34 9.31 16.51
N GLU A 231 19.66 8.28 15.72
CA GLU A 231 19.33 6.89 16.03
C GLU A 231 20.05 6.42 17.32
N LEU A 232 21.36 6.67 17.42
CA LEU A 232 22.16 6.36 18.62
C LEU A 232 21.58 7.00 19.89
N GLY A 233 21.17 8.27 19.81
CA GLY A 233 20.53 8.96 20.93
C GLY A 233 19.25 8.28 21.39
N GLN A 234 18.43 7.82 20.48
CA GLN A 234 17.18 7.10 20.81
C GLN A 234 17.46 5.72 21.43
N VAL A 235 18.44 4.98 20.88
CA VAL A 235 18.87 3.69 21.43
C VAL A 235 19.42 3.86 22.85
N PHE A 236 20.26 4.87 23.08
CA PHE A 236 20.81 5.19 24.41
C PHE A 236 19.71 5.55 25.43
N LEU A 237 18.75 6.38 25.03
CA LEU A 237 17.62 6.77 25.88
C LEU A 237 16.69 5.59 26.21
N GLY A 238 16.66 4.55 25.36
CA GLY A 238 15.95 3.31 25.62
C GLY A 238 16.55 2.50 26.78
N GLY A 239 17.82 2.69 27.09
CA GLY A 239 18.52 2.17 28.29
C GLY A 239 18.71 0.64 28.33
N GLU A 240 18.45 -0.07 27.22
CA GLU A 240 18.52 -1.54 27.14
C GLU A 240 19.79 -2.03 26.44
N ASP A 241 20.48 -1.16 25.69
CA ASP A 241 21.58 -1.57 24.82
C ASP A 241 22.89 -0.89 25.17
N GLU A 242 23.98 -1.64 25.03
CA GLU A 242 25.32 -1.12 25.03
C GLU A 242 25.71 -0.64 23.63
N ILE A 243 26.38 0.50 23.53
CA ILE A 243 26.74 1.12 22.26
C ILE A 243 28.24 1.16 22.12
N ILE A 244 28.78 0.50 21.09
CA ILE A 244 30.19 0.54 20.72
C ILE A 244 30.32 1.25 19.36
N ILE A 245 31.19 2.28 19.33
CA ILE A 245 31.39 3.07 18.10
C ILE A 245 32.87 2.96 17.69
N ILE A 246 33.09 2.57 16.42
CA ILE A 246 34.42 2.66 15.79
C ILE A 246 34.37 3.88 14.86
N ASP A 247 35.08 4.93 15.21
CA ASP A 247 35.02 6.24 14.59
C ASP A 247 36.38 6.72 14.06
N PRO A 248 36.73 6.36 12.83
CA PRO A 248 38.01 6.78 12.24
C PRO A 248 38.12 8.28 11.97
N MET A 249 36.96 8.98 11.86
CA MET A 249 36.87 10.40 11.47
C MET A 249 36.65 11.32 12.67
N ASN A 250 36.52 10.77 13.89
CA ASN A 250 36.25 11.51 15.11
C ASN A 250 35.00 12.39 15.06
N GLU A 251 33.94 11.90 14.42
CA GLU A 251 32.67 12.62 14.31
C GLU A 251 31.76 12.42 15.53
N TYR A 252 31.96 11.38 16.34
CA TYR A 252 31.09 10.96 17.44
C TYR A 252 31.61 11.31 18.83
N PHE A 253 32.74 11.99 18.92
CA PHE A 253 33.37 12.36 20.21
C PHE A 253 32.41 13.12 21.14
N ASP A 254 31.77 14.17 20.61
CA ASP A 254 30.86 15.03 21.38
C ASP A 254 29.66 14.27 21.95
N ILE A 255 29.09 13.34 21.15
CA ILE A 255 27.93 12.56 21.59
C ILE A 255 28.32 11.51 22.64
N ALA A 256 29.48 10.86 22.47
CA ALA A 256 30.01 9.95 23.47
C ALA A 256 30.26 10.67 24.81
N HIS A 257 30.86 11.84 24.77
CA HIS A 257 31.10 12.66 25.98
C HIS A 257 29.79 13.12 26.62
N THR A 258 28.80 13.54 25.82
CA THR A 258 27.49 14.01 26.31
C THR A 258 26.72 12.91 27.06
N TYR A 259 26.83 11.67 26.59
CA TYR A 259 26.18 10.51 27.22
C TYR A 259 27.04 9.82 28.28
N GLY A 260 28.19 10.42 28.67
CA GLY A 260 29.05 9.89 29.72
C GLY A 260 29.83 8.64 29.30
N GLY A 261 29.99 8.41 27.98
CA GLY A 261 30.73 7.29 27.44
C GLY A 261 32.25 7.45 27.57
N THR A 262 32.96 6.34 27.50
CA THR A 262 34.43 6.31 27.51
C THR A 262 34.96 6.41 26.09
N VAL A 263 35.85 7.38 25.85
CA VAL A 263 36.51 7.52 24.54
C VAL A 263 37.93 7.01 24.64
N VAL A 264 38.25 5.99 23.85
CA VAL A 264 39.59 5.42 23.72
C VAL A 264 40.17 5.92 22.39
N ASN A 265 41.12 6.83 22.48
CA ASN A 265 41.80 7.36 21.29
C ASN A 265 43.00 6.49 20.97
N MET A 266 42.97 5.82 19.82
CA MET A 266 44.01 4.92 19.33
C MET A 266 44.81 5.63 18.23
N SER A 267 45.98 6.15 18.57
CA SER A 267 46.92 6.72 17.63
C SER A 267 48.38 6.48 18.04
N THR A 268 49.31 6.69 17.15
CA THR A 268 50.73 6.55 17.42
C THR A 268 51.26 7.52 18.48
N TYR A 269 50.47 8.50 18.91
CA TYR A 269 50.87 9.55 19.87
C TYR A 269 50.07 9.48 21.17
N THR A 270 49.26 8.44 21.39
CA THR A 270 48.47 8.27 22.61
C THR A 270 49.02 7.13 23.47
N ASP A 271 48.83 7.23 24.79
CA ASP A 271 49.23 6.19 25.75
C ASP A 271 48.22 5.04 25.85
N ASN A 272 47.26 4.95 24.95
CA ASN A 272 46.28 3.89 24.91
C ASN A 272 46.79 2.75 24.01
N TYR A 273 46.94 1.56 24.60
CA TYR A 273 47.38 0.38 23.90
C TYR A 273 46.34 -0.74 24.00
N VAL A 274 46.10 -1.44 22.91
CA VAL A 274 45.33 -2.68 22.92
C VAL A 274 46.31 -3.83 23.10
N ASN A 275 46.12 -4.60 24.16
CA ASN A 275 46.91 -5.83 24.37
C ASN A 275 46.33 -6.96 23.49
N PRO A 276 46.96 -7.31 22.37
CA PRO A 276 46.43 -8.34 21.49
C PRO A 276 46.48 -9.74 22.10
N LEU A 277 47.27 -9.93 23.18
CA LEU A 277 47.41 -11.19 23.92
C LEU A 277 46.43 -11.30 25.09
N ASP A 278 45.65 -10.24 25.36
CA ASP A 278 44.70 -10.29 26.45
C ASP A 278 43.62 -11.35 26.18
N MET A 279 43.39 -12.21 27.15
CA MET A 279 42.37 -13.25 27.12
C MET A 279 41.42 -13.04 28.28
N ASP A 280 40.16 -12.99 27.99
CA ASP A 280 39.12 -12.89 29.02
C ASP A 280 39.01 -14.22 29.77
N VAL A 281 39.72 -14.30 30.88
CA VAL A 281 39.79 -15.50 31.73
C VAL A 281 38.44 -15.80 32.40
N TRP A 282 37.53 -14.80 32.45
CA TRP A 282 36.23 -14.94 33.10
C TRP A 282 35.15 -15.59 32.20
N SER A 283 35.39 -15.60 30.90
CA SER A 283 34.54 -16.29 29.91
C SER A 283 34.95 -17.73 29.63
N LEU A 284 35.99 -18.23 30.33
CA LEU A 284 36.52 -19.56 30.13
C LEU A 284 35.57 -20.65 30.65
N ASP A 285 34.79 -21.20 29.76
CA ASP A 285 34.29 -22.58 29.88
C ASP A 285 35.52 -23.50 29.90
N LEU A 286 35.82 -24.11 31.06
CA LEU A 286 37.01 -24.95 31.31
C LEU A 286 37.17 -26.11 30.29
N ASN A 287 36.20 -26.36 29.44
CA ASN A 287 36.21 -27.42 28.44
C ASN A 287 36.70 -27.01 27.05
N ASP A 288 36.85 -25.71 26.74
CA ASP A 288 37.24 -25.25 25.39
C ASP A 288 38.45 -24.31 25.33
N SER A 289 39.31 -24.39 26.33
CA SER A 289 40.54 -23.58 26.40
C SER A 289 41.49 -23.73 25.19
N LYS A 290 41.46 -24.88 24.52
CA LYS A 290 42.26 -25.13 23.30
C LYS A 290 41.71 -24.40 22.08
N GLY A 291 40.40 -24.30 21.98
CA GLY A 291 39.72 -23.55 20.89
C GLY A 291 40.05 -22.07 20.96
N MET A 292 39.97 -21.47 22.15
CA MET A 292 40.23 -20.04 22.34
C MET A 292 41.71 -19.69 22.10
N ILE A 293 42.67 -20.54 22.51
CA ILE A 293 44.11 -20.32 22.24
C ILE A 293 44.36 -20.39 20.72
N ARG A 294 43.68 -21.26 20.00
CA ARG A 294 43.81 -21.38 18.55
C ARG A 294 43.25 -20.16 17.84
N GLU A 295 42.02 -19.71 18.20
CA GLU A 295 41.37 -18.53 17.66
C GLU A 295 42.23 -17.27 17.93
N LYS A 296 42.79 -17.13 19.13
CA LYS A 296 43.71 -16.06 19.46
C LYS A 296 45.02 -16.12 18.65
N GLY A 297 45.53 -17.32 18.41
CA GLY A 297 46.70 -17.54 17.54
C GLY A 297 46.44 -17.14 16.09
N GLU A 298 45.27 -17.48 15.55
CA GLU A 298 44.84 -17.06 14.18
C GLU A 298 44.66 -15.54 14.10
N PHE A 299 44.10 -14.91 15.14
CA PHE A 299 43.99 -13.45 15.22
C PHE A 299 45.38 -12.77 15.24
N MET A 300 46.33 -13.32 16.01
CA MET A 300 47.70 -12.80 16.08
C MET A 300 48.44 -12.94 14.73
N LEU A 301 48.24 -14.05 14.04
CA LEU A 301 48.79 -14.23 12.68
C LEU A 301 48.27 -13.19 11.71
N GLY A 302 46.95 -12.92 11.73
CA GLY A 302 46.34 -11.88 10.88
C GLY A 302 46.76 -10.45 11.25
N LEU A 303 47.25 -10.20 12.48
CA LEU A 303 47.81 -8.90 12.89
C LEU A 303 49.27 -8.69 12.42
N CYS A 304 49.97 -9.79 12.13
CA CYS A 304 51.38 -9.76 11.71
C CYS A 304 51.55 -9.75 10.17
N GLU A 305 50.52 -10.03 9.43
CA GLU A 305 50.43 -9.87 7.96
C GLU A 305 50.08 -8.43 7.55
#